data_5b57e88bf7c881f83be5df0131f4e52a
#
_entry.id   5b57e88bf7c881f83be5df0131f4e52a
#
_cell.length_a   1.000
_cell.length_b   1.000
_cell.length_c   1.000
_cell.angle_alpha   90.00
_cell.angle_beta   90.00
_cell.angle_gamma   90.00
#
_symmetry.space_group_name_H-M   'P 1'
#
loop_
_entity.id
_entity.type
_entity.pdbx_description
1 polymer ?
#
loop_
_entity_poly.entity_id
_entity_poly.type
_entity_poly.pdbx_seq_one_letter_code
_entity_poly.pdbx_strand_id
1 'polypeptide(L)'
;MNRPENSMIAIKKSATADTRTCDFANTTKETLLASSQQHIGDVGKALAYFSGKITEAASLHDADKLAGIDWFHADFVTGFTQTGWWDNHRKIHRHHLAQADGVPEDVNLIDVLEFVADCVMAGMARSGSVYDLKLPDELLQRALKNTVEMLKSQIVVENL
;
A
#
# COMPACT_ATOMS: atom_id res chain seq x y z
N MET A 1 -8.18 19.25 10.52
CA MET A 1 -8.71 18.33 9.51
C MET A 1 -9.01 17.02 10.22
N ASN A 2 -10.29 16.62 10.26
CA ASN A 2 -10.69 15.35 10.87
C ASN A 2 -10.02 14.22 10.09
N ARG A 3 -9.26 13.37 10.80
CA ARG A 3 -8.89 12.05 10.24
C ARG A 3 -10.19 11.39 9.81
N PRO A 4 -10.31 10.86 8.57
CA PRO A 4 -11.44 10.01 8.27
C PRO A 4 -11.35 8.85 9.28
N GLU A 5 -12.40 8.67 10.08
CA GLU A 5 -12.57 7.48 10.88
C GLU A 5 -12.31 6.29 9.97
N ASN A 6 -11.52 5.36 10.46
CA ASN A 6 -11.17 4.12 9.76
C ASN A 6 -12.47 3.30 9.64
N SER A 7 -13.36 3.74 8.73
CA SER A 7 -14.67 3.12 8.54
C SER A 7 -14.44 1.74 7.91
N MET A 8 -14.79 0.71 8.67
CA MET A 8 -14.77 -0.68 8.20
C MET A 8 -15.53 -0.81 6.88
N ILE A 9 -15.01 -1.64 5.99
CA ILE A 9 -15.65 -1.95 4.71
C ILE A 9 -16.77 -2.96 4.97
N ALA A 10 -18.02 -2.51 4.97
CA ALA A 10 -19.16 -3.39 5.09
C ALA A 10 -19.47 -4.06 3.74
N ILE A 11 -19.53 -5.38 3.74
CA ILE A 11 -19.99 -6.20 2.61
C ILE A 11 -21.09 -7.14 3.06
N LYS A 12 -22.01 -7.51 2.16
CA LYS A 12 -23.10 -8.44 2.45
C LYS A 12 -22.72 -9.85 2.04
N LYS A 13 -22.91 -10.80 2.94
CA LYS A 13 -22.80 -12.22 2.59
C LYS A 13 -23.95 -12.61 1.67
N SER A 14 -23.65 -13.23 0.55
CA SER A 14 -24.64 -13.72 -0.41
C SER A 14 -24.12 -14.97 -1.09
N ALA A 15 -25.01 -15.95 -1.36
CA ALA A 15 -24.67 -17.14 -2.12
C ALA A 15 -24.28 -16.83 -3.58
N THR A 16 -24.65 -15.65 -4.07
CA THR A 16 -24.40 -15.17 -5.44
C THR A 16 -23.57 -13.88 -5.45
N ALA A 17 -22.75 -13.65 -4.42
CA ALA A 17 -21.92 -12.42 -4.31
C ALA A 17 -20.84 -12.30 -5.40
N ASP A 18 -20.49 -13.41 -6.04
CA ASP A 18 -19.55 -13.48 -7.14
C ASP A 18 -20.10 -14.42 -8.22
N THR A 19 -19.99 -14.06 -9.50
CA THR A 19 -20.51 -14.85 -10.63
C THR A 19 -19.97 -16.29 -10.65
N ARG A 20 -18.79 -16.53 -10.07
CA ARG A 20 -18.19 -17.88 -9.92
C ARG A 20 -18.96 -18.80 -8.98
N THR A 21 -19.83 -18.23 -8.14
CA THR A 21 -20.68 -18.98 -7.20
C THR A 21 -22.08 -19.24 -7.74
N CYS A 22 -22.40 -18.71 -8.92
CA CYS A 22 -23.68 -18.93 -9.57
C CYS A 22 -23.77 -20.31 -10.23
N ASP A 23 -24.97 -20.90 -10.25
CA ASP A 23 -25.26 -22.11 -11.01
C ASP A 23 -25.31 -21.79 -12.50
N PHE A 24 -24.31 -22.24 -13.25
CA PHE A 24 -24.19 -21.95 -14.70
C PHE A 24 -25.42 -22.37 -15.54
N ALA A 25 -26.08 -23.44 -15.14
CA ALA A 25 -27.20 -23.98 -15.92
C ALA A 25 -28.54 -23.25 -15.67
N ASN A 26 -28.74 -22.75 -14.44
CA ASN A 26 -30.04 -22.26 -13.98
C ASN A 26 -30.04 -20.77 -13.55
N THR A 27 -28.89 -20.09 -13.64
CA THR A 27 -28.80 -18.67 -13.25
C THR A 27 -29.54 -17.79 -14.27
N THR A 28 -30.48 -16.97 -13.78
CA THR A 28 -31.17 -15.99 -14.61
C THR A 28 -30.25 -14.76 -14.89
N LYS A 29 -30.58 -14.01 -15.93
CA LYS A 29 -29.90 -12.76 -16.26
C LYS A 29 -29.95 -11.76 -15.11
N GLU A 30 -31.07 -11.67 -14.43
CA GLU A 30 -31.32 -10.78 -13.30
C GLU A 30 -30.44 -11.16 -12.11
N THR A 31 -30.33 -12.45 -11.77
CA THR A 31 -29.43 -12.96 -10.72
C THR A 31 -27.96 -12.66 -11.06
N LEU A 32 -27.57 -12.89 -12.31
CA LEU A 32 -26.22 -12.64 -12.77
C LEU A 32 -25.87 -11.13 -12.71
N LEU A 33 -26.80 -10.27 -13.10
CA LEU A 33 -26.65 -8.82 -13.00
C LEU A 33 -26.49 -8.36 -11.55
N ALA A 34 -27.35 -8.83 -10.66
CA ALA A 34 -27.28 -8.48 -9.23
C ALA A 34 -25.97 -8.93 -8.59
N SER A 35 -25.53 -10.15 -8.89
CA SER A 35 -24.25 -10.70 -8.46
C SER A 35 -23.06 -9.84 -8.93
N SER A 36 -23.09 -9.47 -10.21
CA SER A 36 -22.04 -8.62 -10.80
C SER A 36 -22.00 -7.22 -10.17
N GLN A 37 -23.15 -6.60 -9.97
CA GLN A 37 -23.26 -5.28 -9.34
C GLN A 37 -22.73 -5.29 -7.90
N GLN A 38 -23.07 -6.32 -7.12
CA GLN A 38 -22.56 -6.48 -5.76
C GLN A 38 -21.04 -6.60 -5.76
N HIS A 39 -20.48 -7.51 -6.57
CA HIS A 39 -19.04 -7.74 -6.66
C HIS A 39 -18.28 -6.48 -7.09
N ILE A 40 -18.74 -5.80 -8.14
CA ILE A 40 -18.14 -4.54 -8.62
C ILE A 40 -18.16 -3.48 -7.51
N GLY A 41 -19.27 -3.34 -6.79
CA GLY A 41 -19.38 -2.40 -5.69
C GLY A 41 -18.42 -2.72 -4.55
N ASP A 42 -18.30 -3.98 -4.16
CA ASP A 42 -17.42 -4.41 -3.07
C ASP A 42 -15.94 -4.26 -3.43
N VAL A 43 -15.54 -4.59 -4.67
CA VAL A 43 -14.19 -4.29 -5.18
C VAL A 43 -13.92 -2.79 -5.20
N GLY A 44 -14.91 -1.97 -5.59
CA GLY A 44 -14.79 -0.52 -5.55
C GLY A 44 -14.49 0.04 -4.16
N LYS A 45 -15.13 -0.49 -3.10
CA LYS A 45 -14.85 -0.12 -1.71
C LYS A 45 -13.40 -0.47 -1.30
N ALA A 46 -12.92 -1.65 -1.69
CA ALA A 46 -11.54 -2.08 -1.41
C ALA A 46 -10.51 -1.18 -2.11
N LEU A 47 -10.76 -0.82 -3.37
CA LEU A 47 -9.88 0.08 -4.12
C LEU A 47 -9.89 1.50 -3.55
N ALA A 48 -11.03 1.99 -3.04
CA ALA A 48 -11.09 3.27 -2.35
C ALA A 48 -10.27 3.26 -1.04
N TYR A 49 -10.29 2.16 -0.29
CA TYR A 49 -9.43 1.97 0.88
C TYR A 49 -7.95 2.06 0.51
N PHE A 50 -7.51 1.34 -0.52
CA PHE A 50 -6.11 1.42 -0.99
C PHE A 50 -5.72 2.81 -1.48
N SER A 51 -6.61 3.50 -2.18
CA SER A 51 -6.39 4.90 -2.58
C SER A 51 -6.14 5.81 -1.38
N GLY A 52 -6.89 5.64 -0.30
CA GLY A 52 -6.65 6.33 0.97
C GLY A 52 -5.26 6.03 1.55
N LYS A 53 -4.84 4.76 1.54
CA LYS A 53 -3.52 4.36 2.04
C LYS A 53 -2.37 4.93 1.19
N ILE A 54 -2.52 4.97 -0.12
CA ILE A 54 -1.54 5.61 -1.03
C ILE A 54 -1.44 7.11 -0.73
N THR A 55 -2.57 7.79 -0.52
CA THR A 55 -2.60 9.22 -0.18
C THR A 55 -1.93 9.48 1.18
N GLU A 56 -2.15 8.60 2.17
CA GLU A 56 -1.50 8.68 3.48
C GLU A 56 0.04 8.53 3.33
N ALA A 57 0.52 7.52 2.62
CA ALA A 57 1.93 7.31 2.34
C ALA A 57 2.55 8.53 1.65
N ALA A 58 1.91 9.07 0.60
CA ALA A 58 2.37 10.26 -0.10
C ALA A 58 2.49 11.49 0.81
N SER A 59 1.59 11.65 1.78
CA SER A 59 1.63 12.78 2.72
C SER A 59 2.73 12.67 3.79
N LEU A 60 3.23 11.46 4.05
CA LEU A 60 4.24 11.17 5.05
C LEU A 60 5.62 10.92 4.44
N HIS A 61 5.69 10.75 3.11
CA HIS A 61 6.93 10.47 2.41
C HIS A 61 8.01 11.50 2.76
N ASP A 62 9.11 11.02 3.33
CA ASP A 62 10.28 11.83 3.68
C ASP A 62 10.01 13.08 4.54
N ALA A 63 8.89 13.10 5.27
CA ALA A 63 8.47 14.26 6.06
C ALA A 63 9.49 14.67 7.13
N ASP A 64 10.30 13.73 7.62
CA ASP A 64 11.38 13.99 8.58
C ASP A 64 12.53 14.82 7.99
N LYS A 65 12.76 14.78 6.67
CA LYS A 65 13.75 15.62 6.00
C LYS A 65 13.44 17.11 6.17
N LEU A 66 12.14 17.46 6.14
CA LEU A 66 11.69 18.83 6.33
C LEU A 66 11.57 19.19 7.80
N ALA A 67 11.01 18.30 8.62
CA ALA A 67 10.79 18.53 10.05
C ALA A 67 12.09 18.56 10.84
N GLY A 68 13.13 17.84 10.42
CA GLY A 68 14.42 17.70 11.07
C GLY A 68 15.59 18.13 10.19
N ILE A 69 15.44 19.19 9.40
CA ILE A 69 16.42 19.60 8.38
C ILE A 69 17.83 19.83 8.95
N ASP A 70 17.95 20.33 10.16
CA ASP A 70 19.26 20.58 10.79
C ASP A 70 19.98 19.24 11.09
N TRP A 71 19.26 18.25 11.60
CA TRP A 71 19.83 16.92 11.85
C TRP A 71 20.15 16.18 10.55
N PHE A 72 19.25 16.26 9.57
CA PHE A 72 19.49 15.73 8.23
C PHE A 72 20.73 16.34 7.60
N HIS A 73 20.86 17.67 7.61
CA HIS A 73 22.01 18.38 7.07
C HIS A 73 23.31 17.99 7.79
N ALA A 74 23.29 17.93 9.13
CA ALA A 74 24.47 17.54 9.92
C ALA A 74 24.97 16.13 9.59
N ASP A 75 24.08 15.18 9.29
CA ASP A 75 24.48 13.83 8.85
C ASP A 75 24.94 13.82 7.39
N PHE A 76 24.23 14.54 6.52
CA PHE A 76 24.51 14.63 5.09
C PHE A 76 25.93 15.10 4.79
N VAL A 77 26.39 16.18 5.44
CA VAL A 77 27.73 16.74 5.22
C VAL A 77 28.87 15.83 5.66
N THR A 78 28.58 14.82 6.47
CA THR A 78 29.54 13.78 6.88
C THR A 78 29.44 12.51 6.05
N GLY A 79 28.62 12.49 5.02
CA GLY A 79 28.33 11.29 4.20
C GLY A 79 27.55 10.25 4.98
N PHE A 80 26.64 10.68 5.88
CA PHE A 80 25.78 9.82 6.71
C PHE A 80 26.55 8.90 7.68
N THR A 81 27.61 9.41 8.29
CA THR A 81 28.50 8.58 9.11
C THR A 81 28.55 8.96 10.59
N GLN A 82 27.94 10.07 11.00
CA GLN A 82 28.19 10.62 12.33
C GLN A 82 26.97 10.82 13.22
N THR A 83 25.82 11.21 12.68
CA THR A 83 24.69 11.58 13.56
C THR A 83 23.63 10.52 13.68
N GLY A 84 23.67 9.50 12.82
CA GLY A 84 22.69 8.41 12.79
C GLY A 84 21.32 8.81 12.25
N TRP A 85 21.21 9.98 11.61
CA TRP A 85 19.96 10.40 11.00
C TRP A 85 19.50 9.42 9.89
N TRP A 86 20.43 9.02 9.02
CA TRP A 86 20.14 8.09 7.94
C TRP A 86 19.62 6.73 8.43
N ASP A 87 20.24 6.20 9.48
CA ASP A 87 19.80 4.93 10.08
C ASP A 87 18.42 5.03 10.72
N ASN A 88 18.10 6.17 11.31
CA ASN A 88 16.75 6.43 11.83
C ASN A 88 15.75 6.60 10.69
N HIS A 89 16.07 7.41 9.68
CA HIS A 89 15.24 7.67 8.51
C HIS A 89 14.78 6.37 7.82
N ARG A 90 15.72 5.46 7.55
CA ARG A 90 15.41 4.17 6.91
C ARG A 90 14.51 3.26 7.76
N LYS A 91 14.49 3.43 9.07
CA LYS A 91 13.64 2.64 9.98
C LYS A 91 12.22 3.19 10.11
N ILE A 92 12.07 4.50 9.99
CA ILE A 92 10.75 5.14 10.13
C ILE A 92 10.00 5.28 8.81
N HIS A 93 10.73 5.34 7.68
CA HIS A 93 10.14 5.41 6.34
C HIS A 93 10.10 4.03 5.68
N ARG A 94 8.91 3.57 5.41
CA ARG A 94 8.60 2.18 5.00
C ARG A 94 9.06 1.82 3.58
N HIS A 95 9.32 2.82 2.74
CA HIS A 95 9.74 2.63 1.35
C HIS A 95 11.21 2.25 1.16
N HIS A 96 12.04 2.24 2.20
CA HIS A 96 13.45 1.84 2.10
C HIS A 96 13.63 0.32 1.98
N LEU A 97 13.15 -0.26 0.88
CA LEU A 97 13.08 -1.72 0.66
C LEU A 97 14.34 -2.33 0.04
N ALA A 98 15.27 -1.51 -0.42
CA ALA A 98 16.49 -2.00 -1.08
C ALA A 98 17.50 -2.64 -0.12
N GLN A 99 17.39 -2.38 1.18
CA GLN A 99 18.26 -2.92 2.22
C GLN A 99 17.44 -3.68 3.26
N ALA A 100 17.89 -4.89 3.60
CA ALA A 100 17.11 -5.80 4.45
C ALA A 100 16.73 -5.22 5.82
N ASP A 101 17.61 -4.39 6.40
CA ASP A 101 17.41 -3.74 7.71
C ASP A 101 16.41 -2.57 7.68
N GLY A 102 16.02 -2.08 6.49
CA GLY A 102 14.97 -1.08 6.29
C GLY A 102 13.59 -1.67 6.03
N VAL A 103 13.50 -3.00 5.79
CA VAL A 103 12.24 -3.64 5.39
C VAL A 103 11.35 -3.90 6.61
N PRO A 104 10.12 -3.32 6.70
CA PRO A 104 9.19 -3.63 7.78
C PRO A 104 8.77 -5.10 7.79
N GLU A 105 8.50 -5.66 8.97
CA GLU A 105 7.96 -7.04 9.09
C GLU A 105 6.62 -7.18 8.36
N ASP A 106 5.78 -6.16 8.46
CA ASP A 106 4.46 -6.05 7.84
C ASP A 106 4.49 -5.34 6.48
N VAL A 107 5.65 -5.38 5.78
CA VAL A 107 5.79 -4.79 4.43
C VAL A 107 4.61 -5.17 3.54
N ASN A 108 4.05 -4.20 2.82
CA ASN A 108 2.87 -4.37 1.99
C ASN A 108 3.04 -3.69 0.62
N LEU A 109 2.06 -3.84 -0.26
CA LEU A 109 2.15 -3.31 -1.63
C LEU A 109 2.10 -1.79 -1.68
N ILE A 110 1.62 -1.09 -0.65
CA ILE A 110 1.70 0.38 -0.60
C ILE A 110 3.16 0.80 -0.43
N ASP A 111 3.91 0.12 0.44
CA ASP A 111 5.35 0.37 0.63
C ASP A 111 6.14 0.13 -0.66
N VAL A 112 5.76 -0.90 -1.43
CA VAL A 112 6.37 -1.20 -2.74
C VAL A 112 6.06 -0.11 -3.76
N LEU A 113 4.82 0.39 -3.81
CA LEU A 113 4.44 1.49 -4.70
C LEU A 113 5.17 2.78 -4.34
N GLU A 114 5.32 3.08 -3.05
CA GLU A 114 6.07 4.24 -2.56
C GLU A 114 7.55 4.14 -2.95
N PHE A 115 8.19 2.98 -2.75
CA PHE A 115 9.56 2.69 -3.22
C PHE A 115 9.72 2.93 -4.73
N VAL A 116 8.79 2.42 -5.54
CA VAL A 116 8.84 2.61 -7.00
C VAL A 116 8.71 4.10 -7.35
N ALA A 117 7.77 4.81 -6.72
CA ALA A 117 7.56 6.23 -6.96
C ALA A 117 8.79 7.06 -6.60
N ASP A 118 9.39 6.83 -5.42
CA ASP A 118 10.61 7.50 -4.98
C ASP A 118 11.76 7.28 -5.97
N CYS A 119 12.08 6.03 -6.29
CA CYS A 119 13.18 5.69 -7.18
C CYS A 119 12.99 6.27 -8.60
N VAL A 120 11.76 6.20 -9.13
CA VAL A 120 11.45 6.74 -10.46
C VAL A 120 11.59 8.26 -10.47
N MET A 121 10.97 8.94 -9.52
CA MET A 121 10.99 10.41 -9.47
C MET A 121 12.40 10.94 -9.22
N ALA A 122 13.16 10.33 -8.31
CA ALA A 122 14.54 10.70 -8.05
C ALA A 122 15.45 10.45 -9.25
N GLY A 123 15.30 9.32 -9.95
CA GLY A 123 16.07 8.97 -11.14
C GLY A 123 15.78 9.92 -12.29
N MET A 124 14.51 10.14 -12.59
CA MET A 124 14.06 11.05 -13.66
C MET A 124 14.50 12.49 -13.42
N ALA A 125 14.39 12.99 -12.19
CA ALA A 125 14.81 14.35 -11.84
C ALA A 125 16.33 14.53 -11.93
N ARG A 126 17.12 13.51 -11.60
CA ARG A 126 18.58 13.57 -11.56
C ARG A 126 19.23 13.42 -12.95
N SER A 127 18.74 12.49 -13.76
CA SER A 127 19.42 12.09 -14.99
C SER A 127 18.50 11.85 -16.20
N GLY A 128 17.19 11.98 -16.03
CA GLY A 128 16.19 11.62 -17.04
C GLY A 128 16.10 10.11 -17.30
N SER A 129 16.62 9.28 -16.37
CA SER A 129 16.61 7.81 -16.49
C SER A 129 16.40 7.15 -15.13
N VAL A 130 15.90 5.93 -15.15
CA VAL A 130 15.67 5.12 -13.95
C VAL A 130 16.54 3.88 -14.00
N TYR A 131 17.16 3.53 -12.88
CA TYR A 131 17.87 2.26 -12.76
C TYR A 131 16.89 1.09 -12.79
N ASP A 132 17.39 -0.08 -13.19
CA ASP A 132 16.63 -1.33 -13.11
C ASP A 132 16.33 -1.64 -11.63
N LEU A 133 15.07 -1.44 -11.22
CA LEU A 133 14.63 -1.65 -9.84
C LEU A 133 14.45 -3.14 -9.59
N LYS A 134 15.11 -3.65 -8.56
CA LYS A 134 15.04 -5.06 -8.16
C LYS A 134 14.70 -5.17 -6.68
N LEU A 135 13.68 -5.96 -6.39
CA LEU A 135 13.34 -6.41 -5.04
C LEU A 135 13.37 -7.95 -5.02
N PRO A 136 13.77 -8.58 -3.91
CA PRO A 136 13.70 -10.03 -3.78
C PRO A 136 12.26 -10.55 -3.98
N ASP A 137 12.12 -11.69 -4.66
CA ASP A 137 10.80 -12.30 -4.88
C ASP A 137 10.08 -12.62 -3.57
N GLU A 138 10.81 -13.07 -2.55
CA GLU A 138 10.25 -13.34 -1.23
C GLU A 138 9.68 -12.08 -0.55
N LEU A 139 10.31 -10.92 -0.79
CA LEU A 139 9.79 -9.64 -0.28
C LEU A 139 8.46 -9.30 -0.97
N LEU A 140 8.40 -9.44 -2.29
CA LEU A 140 7.17 -9.18 -3.07
C LEU A 140 6.04 -10.12 -2.67
N GLN A 141 6.33 -11.41 -2.46
CA GLN A 141 5.35 -12.39 -1.97
C GLN A 141 4.87 -12.06 -0.55
N ARG A 142 5.77 -11.64 0.34
CA ARG A 142 5.41 -11.18 1.69
C ARG A 142 4.56 -9.92 1.64
N ALA A 143 4.92 -8.94 0.81
CA ALA A 143 4.14 -7.72 0.64
C ALA A 143 2.71 -8.01 0.12
N LEU A 144 2.57 -8.92 -0.84
CA LEU A 144 1.26 -9.36 -1.33
C LEU A 144 0.43 -10.00 -0.21
N LYS A 145 1.01 -10.95 0.53
CA LYS A 145 0.34 -11.63 1.65
C LYS A 145 -0.12 -10.64 2.71
N ASN A 146 0.76 -9.74 3.14
CA ASN A 146 0.45 -8.75 4.16
C ASN A 146 -0.63 -7.76 3.67
N THR A 147 -0.64 -7.40 2.39
CA THR A 147 -1.70 -6.57 1.81
C THR A 147 -3.07 -7.26 1.85
N VAL A 148 -3.11 -8.56 1.59
CA VAL A 148 -4.35 -9.36 1.72
C VAL A 148 -4.84 -9.34 3.17
N GLU A 149 -3.98 -9.58 4.15
CA GLU A 149 -4.36 -9.57 5.56
C GLU A 149 -4.76 -8.16 6.04
N MET A 150 -4.06 -7.13 5.58
CA MET A 150 -4.40 -5.74 5.85
C MET A 150 -5.82 -5.40 5.35
N LEU A 151 -6.16 -5.77 4.11
CA LEU A 151 -7.51 -5.55 3.58
C LEU A 151 -8.55 -6.37 4.34
N LYS A 152 -8.31 -7.67 4.58
CA LYS A 152 -9.21 -8.54 5.33
C LYS A 152 -9.55 -7.99 6.71
N SER A 153 -8.57 -7.40 7.40
CA SER A 153 -8.77 -6.78 8.72
C SER A 153 -9.73 -5.57 8.70
N GLN A 154 -9.97 -4.98 7.55
CA GLN A 154 -10.87 -3.84 7.37
C GLN A 154 -12.30 -4.24 6.97
N ILE A 155 -12.54 -5.53 6.71
CA ILE A 155 -13.83 -5.99 6.18
C ILE A 155 -14.71 -6.52 7.30
N VAL A 156 -15.95 -6.04 7.33
CA VAL A 156 -17.06 -6.63 8.11
C VAL A 156 -18.05 -7.27 7.16
N VAL A 157 -18.33 -8.55 7.39
CA VAL A 157 -19.34 -9.28 6.62
C VAL A 157 -20.65 -9.24 7.40
N GLU A 158 -21.65 -8.54 6.83
CA GLU A 158 -22.99 -8.51 7.37
C GLU A 158 -23.75 -9.77 6.95
N ASN A 159 -24.30 -10.49 7.92
CA ASN A 159 -25.24 -11.59 7.64
C ASN A 159 -26.60 -10.99 7.21
N LEU A 160 -27.22 -11.60 6.21
CA LEU A 160 -28.59 -11.31 5.80
C LEU A 160 -29.59 -11.70 6.88
#